data_a16243ca5bacf844288a20ac64e18eb6
#
_entry.id   a16243ca5bacf844288a20ac64e18eb6
#
_cell.length_a   1.000
_cell.length_b   1.000
_cell.length_c   1.000
_cell.angle_alpha   90.00
_cell.angle_beta   90.00
_cell.angle_gamma   90.00
#
_symmetry.space_group_name_H-M   'P 1'
#
loop_
_entity.id
_entity.type
_entity.pdbx_description
1 polymer ?
#
loop_
_entity_poly.entity_id
_entity_poly.type
_entity_poly.pdbx_seq_one_letter_code
_entity_poly.pdbx_strand_id
1 'polypeptide(L)'
;MAVGAVVLSIGMVGIFAAPAGMTLVGNLAWVIAFFGLATVGFTMVAIPYGAQAGEITQDPKERSAMTGWRMGFASVGILIGGAVIPGLAGEMGYAAAAFAVTPLMIGAVWVSLWATRNAPRIATATTVDLRRMYQLVLRNRPFMCLVALYGVMTFAIALITAGLPLAAIYLIVDNGATALSGAAAALSTLSLMFAAFVVGAILSQVIWVLLSSRFGKSNTLAAGLCLYAVLLVALYNSLPSVNVTAIAALFVLAGIANGSYQQIPWAMYPDLM
;
A
#
# COMPACT_ATOMS: atom_id res chain seq x y z
N MET A 1 -11.13 -2.78 -15.84
CA MET A 1 -10.34 -1.68 -15.29
C MET A 1 -11.04 -0.32 -15.39
N ALA A 2 -11.45 0.18 -16.56
CA ALA A 2 -12.08 1.51 -16.70
C ALA A 2 -13.30 1.70 -15.79
N VAL A 3 -14.25 0.77 -15.81
CA VAL A 3 -15.43 0.78 -14.93
C VAL A 3 -15.01 0.62 -13.45
N GLY A 4 -14.02 -0.24 -13.17
CA GLY A 4 -13.50 -0.43 -11.83
C GLY A 4 -12.94 0.84 -11.20
N ALA A 5 -12.27 1.70 -11.98
CA ALA A 5 -11.75 2.97 -11.50
C ALA A 5 -12.88 3.93 -11.07
N VAL A 6 -13.99 3.96 -11.81
CA VAL A 6 -15.16 4.77 -11.46
C VAL A 6 -15.84 4.23 -10.21
N VAL A 7 -16.05 2.91 -10.13
CA VAL A 7 -16.66 2.25 -8.96
C VAL A 7 -15.80 2.47 -7.70
N LEU A 8 -14.47 2.35 -7.81
CA LEU A 8 -13.53 2.63 -6.74
C LEU A 8 -13.66 4.07 -6.24
N SER A 9 -13.70 5.02 -7.17
CA SER A 9 -13.82 6.46 -6.85
C SER A 9 -15.14 6.78 -6.17
N ILE A 10 -16.26 6.24 -6.65
CA ILE A 10 -17.57 6.39 -6.00
C ILE A 10 -17.55 5.80 -4.60
N GLY A 11 -16.98 4.60 -4.44
CA GLY A 11 -16.84 3.97 -3.13
C GLY A 11 -16.03 4.81 -2.17
N MET A 12 -14.87 5.34 -2.62
CA MET A 12 -13.98 6.15 -1.80
C MET A 12 -14.62 7.48 -1.37
N VAL A 13 -15.25 8.20 -2.28
CA VAL A 13 -15.97 9.44 -1.94
C VAL A 13 -17.12 9.15 -0.99
N GLY A 14 -17.89 8.09 -1.24
CA GLY A 14 -19.02 7.70 -0.41
C GLY A 14 -18.66 7.37 1.03
N ILE A 15 -17.49 6.78 1.29
CA ILE A 15 -17.02 6.51 2.67
C ILE A 15 -16.98 7.81 3.49
N PHE A 16 -16.49 8.90 2.91
CA PHE A 16 -16.31 10.18 3.61
C PHE A 16 -17.51 11.14 3.49
N ALA A 17 -18.47 10.84 2.61
CA ALA A 17 -19.66 11.65 2.36
C ALA A 17 -20.90 11.13 3.11
N ALA A 18 -20.73 10.61 4.31
CA ALA A 18 -21.85 10.15 5.13
C ALA A 18 -22.78 11.34 5.47
N PRO A 19 -24.11 11.20 5.26
CA PRO A 19 -25.08 12.26 5.60
C PRO A 19 -25.07 12.61 7.08
N ALA A 20 -25.18 13.91 7.38
CA ALA A 20 -25.27 14.38 8.76
C ALA A 20 -26.58 13.89 9.42
N GLY A 21 -26.50 13.54 10.71
CA GLY A 21 -27.69 13.15 11.48
C GLY A 21 -28.07 11.66 11.41
N MET A 22 -27.26 10.81 10.79
CA MET A 22 -27.46 9.35 10.85
C MET A 22 -27.22 8.80 12.25
N THR A 23 -27.95 7.73 12.59
CA THR A 23 -27.67 6.95 13.80
C THR A 23 -26.30 6.24 13.69
N LEU A 24 -25.72 5.85 14.83
CA LEU A 24 -24.46 5.11 14.85
C LEU A 24 -24.51 3.87 13.93
N VAL A 25 -25.59 3.10 14.00
CA VAL A 25 -25.81 1.92 13.17
C VAL A 25 -25.93 2.30 11.68
N GLY A 26 -26.61 3.40 11.36
CA GLY A 26 -26.75 3.92 10.01
C GLY A 26 -25.38 4.33 9.42
N ASN A 27 -24.57 5.07 10.18
CA ASN A 27 -23.22 5.42 9.78
C ASN A 27 -22.34 4.20 9.56
N LEU A 28 -22.41 3.21 10.45
CA LEU A 28 -21.65 1.98 10.31
C LEU A 28 -22.04 1.21 9.03
N ALA A 29 -23.35 1.06 8.78
CA ALA A 29 -23.85 0.41 7.58
C ALA A 29 -23.45 1.15 6.31
N TRP A 30 -23.49 2.49 6.32
CA TRP A 30 -23.05 3.35 5.24
C TRP A 30 -21.56 3.12 4.90
N VAL A 31 -20.68 3.21 5.90
CA VAL A 31 -19.24 3.01 5.73
C VAL A 31 -18.95 1.60 5.21
N ILE A 32 -19.59 0.56 5.76
CA ILE A 32 -19.41 -0.83 5.31
C ILE A 32 -19.84 -0.98 3.85
N ALA A 33 -20.96 -0.41 3.44
CA ALA A 33 -21.47 -0.50 2.08
C ALA A 33 -20.50 0.17 1.07
N PHE A 34 -20.06 1.39 1.34
CA PHE A 34 -19.15 2.12 0.46
C PHE A 34 -17.73 1.56 0.50
N PHE A 35 -17.27 1.03 1.63
CA PHE A 35 -16.00 0.31 1.72
C PHE A 35 -16.05 -0.98 0.89
N GLY A 36 -17.16 -1.72 0.95
CA GLY A 36 -17.39 -2.89 0.10
C GLY A 36 -17.37 -2.53 -1.39
N LEU A 37 -18.06 -1.44 -1.76
CA LEU A 37 -18.07 -0.92 -3.14
C LEU A 37 -16.65 -0.53 -3.60
N ALA A 38 -15.90 0.19 -2.76
CA ALA A 38 -14.51 0.55 -3.05
C ALA A 38 -13.62 -0.69 -3.23
N THR A 39 -13.79 -1.71 -2.39
CA THR A 39 -13.05 -2.98 -2.48
C THR A 39 -13.34 -3.72 -3.78
N VAL A 40 -14.61 -3.77 -4.20
CA VAL A 40 -14.99 -4.34 -5.51
C VAL A 40 -14.35 -3.56 -6.66
N GLY A 41 -14.44 -2.22 -6.63
CA GLY A 41 -13.81 -1.35 -7.63
C GLY A 41 -12.30 -1.54 -7.69
N PHE A 42 -11.63 -1.62 -6.53
CA PHE A 42 -10.20 -1.91 -6.45
C PHE A 42 -9.85 -3.26 -7.07
N THR A 43 -10.60 -4.30 -6.78
CA THR A 43 -10.40 -5.64 -7.33
C THR A 43 -10.54 -5.66 -8.84
N MET A 44 -11.54 -4.95 -9.38
CA MET A 44 -11.76 -4.81 -10.84
C MET A 44 -10.61 -4.08 -11.56
N VAL A 45 -9.81 -3.30 -10.84
CA VAL A 45 -8.59 -2.66 -11.38
C VAL A 45 -7.36 -3.51 -11.12
N ALA A 46 -7.15 -3.97 -9.89
CA ALA A 46 -5.91 -4.59 -9.43
C ALA A 46 -5.64 -5.95 -10.08
N ILE A 47 -6.68 -6.80 -10.26
CA ILE A 47 -6.51 -8.14 -10.84
C ILE A 47 -6.07 -8.05 -12.32
N PRO A 48 -6.80 -7.35 -13.21
CA PRO A 48 -6.37 -7.25 -14.60
C PRO A 48 -5.03 -6.52 -14.76
N TYR A 49 -4.78 -5.50 -13.92
CA TYR A 49 -3.51 -4.78 -13.93
C TYR A 49 -2.33 -5.68 -13.53
N GLY A 50 -2.54 -6.57 -12.54
CA GLY A 50 -1.54 -7.55 -12.12
C GLY A 50 -1.21 -8.57 -13.21
N ALA A 51 -2.22 -9.01 -13.98
CA ALA A 51 -2.06 -9.97 -15.08
C ALA A 51 -1.32 -9.37 -16.29
N GLN A 52 -1.44 -8.07 -16.56
CA GLN A 52 -0.86 -7.41 -17.73
C GLN A 52 0.65 -7.64 -17.88
N ALA A 53 1.41 -7.64 -16.80
CA ALA A 53 2.86 -7.85 -16.86
C ALA A 53 3.24 -9.22 -17.44
N GLY A 54 2.44 -10.25 -17.15
CA GLY A 54 2.62 -11.60 -17.71
C GLY A 54 2.10 -11.76 -19.14
N GLU A 55 1.12 -10.94 -19.55
CA GLU A 55 0.52 -10.98 -20.87
C GLU A 55 1.34 -10.20 -21.92
N ILE A 56 2.05 -9.14 -21.51
CA ILE A 56 2.78 -8.23 -22.41
C ILE A 56 4.16 -8.78 -22.76
N THR A 57 4.86 -9.41 -21.83
CA THR A 57 6.23 -9.90 -22.08
C THR A 57 6.51 -11.22 -21.38
N GLN A 58 7.32 -12.08 -22.03
CA GLN A 58 7.89 -13.30 -21.46
C GLN A 58 9.35 -13.11 -21.01
N ASP A 59 9.99 -11.98 -21.35
CA ASP A 59 11.36 -11.71 -20.90
C ASP A 59 11.37 -11.37 -19.38
N PRO A 60 12.12 -12.15 -18.57
CA PRO A 60 12.23 -11.90 -17.13
C PRO A 60 12.79 -10.51 -16.78
N LYS A 61 13.67 -9.95 -17.63
CA LYS A 61 14.27 -8.63 -17.41
C LYS A 61 13.24 -7.52 -17.61
N GLU A 62 12.48 -7.56 -18.71
CA GLU A 62 11.42 -6.60 -18.98
C GLU A 62 10.32 -6.69 -17.91
N ARG A 63 9.92 -7.90 -17.51
CA ARG A 63 8.95 -8.12 -16.44
C ARG A 63 9.41 -7.52 -15.11
N SER A 64 10.69 -7.67 -14.77
CA SER A 64 11.28 -7.07 -13.58
C SER A 64 11.28 -5.55 -13.65
N ALA A 65 11.61 -4.97 -14.81
CA ALA A 65 11.56 -3.53 -15.02
C ALA A 65 10.14 -2.98 -14.90
N MET A 66 9.13 -3.64 -15.51
CA MET A 66 7.71 -3.27 -15.38
C MET A 66 7.26 -3.32 -13.92
N THR A 67 7.64 -4.35 -13.16
CA THR A 67 7.33 -4.46 -11.74
C THR A 67 8.00 -3.34 -10.93
N GLY A 68 9.25 -3.00 -11.25
CA GLY A 68 9.95 -1.88 -10.60
C GLY A 68 9.26 -0.55 -10.81
N TRP A 69 8.87 -0.22 -12.03
CA TRP A 69 8.09 0.99 -12.33
C TRP A 69 6.74 1.00 -11.62
N ARG A 70 6.04 -0.13 -11.64
CA ARG A 70 4.77 -0.29 -10.91
C ARG A 70 4.92 0.03 -9.42
N MET A 71 5.95 -0.51 -8.77
CA MET A 71 6.20 -0.27 -7.34
C MET A 71 6.61 1.17 -7.06
N GLY A 72 7.38 1.80 -7.95
CA GLY A 72 7.72 3.21 -7.86
C GLY A 72 6.48 4.10 -7.88
N PHE A 73 5.59 3.93 -8.88
CA PHE A 73 4.33 4.69 -8.95
C PHE A 73 3.36 4.37 -7.81
N ALA A 74 3.31 3.11 -7.36
CA ALA A 74 2.52 2.74 -6.17
C ALA A 74 2.99 3.49 -4.92
N SER A 75 4.30 3.61 -4.73
CA SER A 75 4.88 4.36 -3.61
C SER A 75 4.54 5.86 -3.66
N VAL A 76 4.55 6.45 -4.86
CA VAL A 76 4.07 7.83 -5.05
C VAL A 76 2.59 7.96 -4.69
N GLY A 77 1.75 7.00 -5.12
CA GLY A 77 0.33 6.96 -4.75
C GLY A 77 0.11 6.83 -3.24
N ILE A 78 0.90 6.01 -2.57
CA ILE A 78 0.87 5.86 -1.10
C ILE A 78 1.27 7.18 -0.42
N LEU A 79 2.28 7.89 -0.93
CA LEU A 79 2.69 9.19 -0.40
C LEU A 79 1.57 10.23 -0.54
N ILE A 80 0.93 10.31 -1.71
CA ILE A 80 -0.21 11.20 -1.93
C ILE A 80 -1.36 10.83 -0.98
N GLY A 81 -1.72 9.55 -0.90
CA GLY A 81 -2.81 9.06 -0.07
C GLY A 81 -2.59 9.26 1.44
N GLY A 82 -1.38 9.06 1.91
CA GLY A 82 -1.07 9.07 3.34
C GLY A 82 -0.52 10.37 3.89
N ALA A 83 0.02 11.25 3.04
CA ALA A 83 0.58 12.52 3.49
C ALA A 83 -0.19 13.72 2.92
N VAL A 84 -0.49 13.73 1.60
CA VAL A 84 -1.13 14.91 0.98
C VAL A 84 -2.61 14.96 1.29
N ILE A 85 -3.33 13.82 1.23
CA ILE A 85 -4.78 13.82 1.49
C ILE A 85 -5.14 14.22 2.92
N PRO A 86 -4.50 13.72 3.99
CA PRO A 86 -4.75 14.20 5.35
C PRO A 86 -4.47 15.69 5.53
N GLY A 87 -3.42 16.22 4.87
CA GLY A 87 -3.14 17.65 4.85
C GLY A 87 -4.28 18.46 4.23
N LEU A 88 -4.73 18.07 3.04
CA LEU A 88 -5.88 18.70 2.37
C LEU A 88 -7.18 18.55 3.19
N ALA A 89 -7.38 17.40 3.81
CA ALA A 89 -8.57 17.14 4.62
C ALA A 89 -8.64 18.07 5.86
N GLY A 90 -7.50 18.48 6.39
CA GLY A 90 -7.42 19.48 7.47
C GLY A 90 -7.98 20.84 7.09
N GLU A 91 -7.86 21.23 5.82
CA GLU A 91 -8.32 22.54 5.31
C GLU A 91 -9.77 22.49 4.78
N MET A 92 -10.10 21.46 3.99
CA MET A 92 -11.39 21.40 3.26
C MET A 92 -12.32 20.28 3.70
N GLY A 93 -11.91 19.43 4.65
CA GLY A 93 -12.65 18.26 5.09
C GLY A 93 -12.40 17.01 4.23
N TYR A 94 -12.61 15.83 4.82
CA TYR A 94 -12.28 14.55 4.19
C TYR A 94 -13.11 14.25 2.91
N ALA A 95 -14.39 14.65 2.89
CA ALA A 95 -15.24 14.41 1.72
C ALA A 95 -14.78 15.23 0.50
N ALA A 96 -14.46 16.51 0.70
CA ALA A 96 -13.95 17.37 -0.36
C ALA A 96 -12.56 16.93 -0.85
N ALA A 97 -11.67 16.54 0.07
CA ALA A 97 -10.36 16.02 -0.27
C ALA A 97 -10.45 14.72 -1.09
N ALA A 98 -11.34 13.78 -0.70
CA ALA A 98 -11.59 12.55 -1.44
C ALA A 98 -12.14 12.84 -2.85
N PHE A 99 -13.05 13.79 -2.99
CA PHE A 99 -13.59 14.21 -4.28
C PHE A 99 -12.50 14.86 -5.17
N ALA A 100 -11.64 15.71 -4.60
CA ALA A 100 -10.55 16.37 -5.34
C ALA A 100 -9.53 15.38 -5.91
N VAL A 101 -9.33 14.21 -5.28
CA VAL A 101 -8.39 13.17 -5.74
C VAL A 101 -9.01 12.23 -6.78
N THR A 102 -10.33 12.20 -6.89
CA THR A 102 -11.07 11.34 -7.83
C THR A 102 -10.60 11.47 -9.29
N PRO A 103 -10.40 12.67 -9.87
CA PRO A 103 -9.91 12.81 -11.24
C PRO A 103 -8.52 12.20 -11.44
N LEU A 104 -7.64 12.31 -10.45
CA LEU A 104 -6.31 11.71 -10.48
C LEU A 104 -6.41 10.17 -10.50
N MET A 105 -7.26 9.59 -9.67
CA MET A 105 -7.45 8.13 -9.60
C MET A 105 -8.01 7.56 -10.92
N ILE A 106 -9.06 8.18 -11.46
CA ILE A 106 -9.67 7.76 -12.73
C ILE A 106 -8.70 7.99 -13.88
N GLY A 107 -8.08 9.17 -13.93
CA GLY A 107 -7.13 9.56 -14.96
C GLY A 107 -5.92 8.63 -15.03
N ALA A 108 -5.33 8.26 -13.91
CA ALA A 108 -4.19 7.34 -13.87
C ALA A 108 -4.53 5.97 -14.48
N VAL A 109 -5.70 5.41 -14.16
CA VAL A 109 -6.14 4.13 -14.71
C VAL A 109 -6.44 4.25 -16.20
N TRP A 110 -7.09 5.34 -16.64
CA TRP A 110 -7.43 5.55 -18.05
C TRP A 110 -6.19 5.81 -18.90
N VAL A 111 -5.21 6.57 -18.40
CA VAL A 111 -3.92 6.78 -19.08
C VAL A 111 -3.18 5.45 -19.21
N SER A 112 -3.16 4.62 -18.16
CA SER A 112 -2.57 3.29 -18.22
C SER A 112 -3.23 2.40 -19.29
N LEU A 113 -4.56 2.40 -19.34
CA LEU A 113 -5.32 1.66 -20.35
C LEU A 113 -5.06 2.17 -21.78
N TRP A 114 -4.99 3.47 -21.95
CA TRP A 114 -4.69 4.08 -23.23
C TRP A 114 -3.27 3.76 -23.70
N ALA A 115 -2.29 3.85 -22.81
CA ALA A 115 -0.90 3.57 -23.11
C ALA A 115 -0.66 2.09 -23.47
N THR A 116 -1.40 1.17 -22.83
CA THR A 116 -1.25 -0.28 -23.04
C THR A 116 -2.19 -0.87 -24.07
N ARG A 117 -3.06 -0.06 -24.71
CA ARG A 117 -4.09 -0.57 -25.65
C ARG A 117 -3.53 -1.31 -26.86
N ASN A 118 -2.35 -0.91 -27.34
CA ASN A 118 -1.68 -1.49 -28.51
C ASN A 118 -0.53 -2.45 -28.12
N ALA A 119 -0.36 -2.75 -26.83
CA ALA A 119 0.68 -3.67 -26.40
C ALA A 119 0.41 -5.08 -26.95
N PRO A 120 1.43 -5.80 -27.43
CA PRO A 120 1.29 -7.19 -27.86
C PRO A 120 0.78 -8.01 -26.69
N ARG A 121 -0.31 -8.75 -26.90
CA ARG A 121 -0.83 -9.68 -25.89
C ARG A 121 -0.49 -11.09 -26.32
N ILE A 122 0.28 -11.76 -25.48
CA ILE A 122 0.58 -13.18 -25.67
C ILE A 122 -0.65 -13.94 -25.16
N ALA A 123 -1.53 -14.30 -26.09
CA ALA A 123 -2.71 -15.08 -25.77
C ALA A 123 -2.28 -16.49 -25.36
N THR A 124 -2.22 -16.74 -24.08
CA THR A 124 -2.15 -18.10 -23.55
C THR A 124 -3.57 -18.69 -23.56
N ALA A 125 -4.00 -19.11 -24.76
CA ALA A 125 -5.27 -19.80 -24.92
C ALA A 125 -5.17 -21.23 -24.39
N THR A 126 -5.25 -21.40 -23.11
CA THR A 126 -5.55 -22.69 -22.50
C THR A 126 -6.88 -22.57 -21.78
N THR A 127 -7.89 -23.25 -22.31
CA THR A 127 -9.12 -23.56 -21.58
C THR A 127 -8.75 -24.50 -20.43
N VAL A 128 -8.11 -23.95 -19.39
CA VAL A 128 -7.79 -24.72 -18.19
C VAL A 128 -9.04 -24.74 -17.33
N ASP A 129 -9.49 -25.94 -17.00
CA ASP A 129 -10.56 -26.12 -16.01
C ASP A 129 -10.15 -25.42 -14.70
N LEU A 130 -10.90 -24.37 -14.33
CA LEU A 130 -10.65 -23.55 -13.14
C LEU A 130 -10.47 -24.39 -11.87
N ARG A 131 -11.23 -25.50 -11.76
CA ARG A 131 -11.14 -26.42 -10.63
C ARG A 131 -9.77 -27.11 -10.58
N ARG A 132 -9.26 -27.53 -11.72
CA ARG A 132 -7.95 -28.19 -11.82
C ARG A 132 -6.82 -27.21 -11.54
N MET A 133 -6.93 -25.98 -12.05
CA MET A 133 -5.98 -24.91 -11.77
C MET A 133 -5.92 -24.58 -10.28
N TYR A 134 -7.08 -24.45 -9.63
CA TYR A 134 -7.17 -24.20 -8.19
C TYR A 134 -6.53 -25.30 -7.36
N GLN A 135 -6.76 -26.57 -7.72
CA GLN A 135 -6.15 -27.72 -7.06
C GLN A 135 -4.62 -27.74 -7.22
N LEU A 136 -4.10 -27.40 -8.40
CA LEU A 136 -2.66 -27.31 -8.66
C LEU A 136 -2.00 -26.25 -7.80
N VAL A 137 -2.61 -25.07 -7.71
CA VAL A 137 -2.11 -23.95 -6.89
C VAL A 137 -2.10 -24.32 -5.40
N LEU A 138 -3.19 -24.89 -4.86
CA LEU A 138 -3.27 -25.32 -3.46
C LEU A 138 -2.31 -26.46 -3.11
N ARG A 139 -1.94 -27.29 -4.07
CA ARG A 139 -1.00 -28.39 -3.89
C ARG A 139 0.46 -27.95 -3.92
N ASN A 140 0.74 -26.76 -4.43
CA ASN A 140 2.08 -26.19 -4.48
C ASN A 140 2.47 -25.65 -3.08
N ARG A 141 3.12 -26.48 -2.26
CA ARG A 141 3.51 -26.14 -0.89
C ARG A 141 4.40 -24.87 -0.79
N PRO A 142 5.47 -24.69 -1.59
CA PRO A 142 6.28 -23.49 -1.55
C PRO A 142 5.47 -22.22 -1.84
N PHE A 143 4.57 -22.27 -2.81
CA PHE A 143 3.68 -21.17 -3.15
C PHE A 143 2.72 -20.84 -2.00
N MET A 144 2.09 -21.86 -1.41
CA MET A 144 1.17 -21.67 -0.28
C MET A 144 1.89 -21.11 0.96
N CYS A 145 3.14 -21.53 1.20
CA CYS A 145 3.96 -20.99 2.28
C CYS A 145 4.25 -19.49 2.06
N LEU A 146 4.59 -19.09 0.83
CA LEU A 146 4.80 -17.69 0.47
C LEU A 146 3.52 -16.86 0.62
N VAL A 147 2.37 -17.40 0.20
CA VAL A 147 1.05 -16.75 0.36
C VAL A 147 0.72 -16.56 1.84
N ALA A 148 0.93 -17.58 2.68
CA ALA A 148 0.69 -17.51 4.11
C ALA A 148 1.62 -16.48 4.79
N LEU A 149 2.91 -16.50 4.44
CA LEU A 149 3.89 -15.51 4.93
C LEU A 149 3.45 -14.09 4.55
N TYR A 150 3.09 -13.87 3.29
CA TYR A 150 2.64 -12.58 2.82
C TYR A 150 1.34 -12.13 3.51
N GLY A 151 0.41 -13.05 3.74
CA GLY A 151 -0.83 -12.79 4.48
C GLY A 151 -0.59 -12.33 5.92
N VAL A 152 0.27 -13.03 6.66
CA VAL A 152 0.66 -12.65 8.04
C VAL A 152 1.35 -11.29 8.05
N MET A 153 2.26 -11.04 7.11
CA MET A 153 2.94 -9.75 6.99
C MET A 153 1.98 -8.60 6.69
N THR A 154 1.06 -8.80 5.74
CA THR A 154 0.05 -7.80 5.39
C THR A 154 -0.85 -7.49 6.58
N PHE A 155 -1.24 -8.51 7.33
CA PHE A 155 -2.03 -8.34 8.56
C PHE A 155 -1.27 -7.54 9.62
N ALA A 156 0.01 -7.86 9.86
CA ALA A 156 0.85 -7.11 10.80
C ALA A 156 0.99 -5.63 10.41
N ILE A 157 1.23 -5.35 9.13
CA ILE A 157 1.33 -3.98 8.62
C ILE A 157 -0.01 -3.24 8.72
N ALA A 158 -1.13 -3.91 8.45
CA ALA A 158 -2.45 -3.33 8.62
C ALA A 158 -2.73 -2.92 10.07
N LEU A 159 -2.34 -3.76 11.06
CA LEU A 159 -2.44 -3.43 12.47
C LEU A 159 -1.60 -2.22 12.85
N ILE A 160 -0.35 -2.15 12.37
CA ILE A 160 0.55 -1.02 12.62
C ILE A 160 -0.05 0.26 12.02
N THR A 161 -0.48 0.20 10.77
CA THR A 161 -1.06 1.36 10.06
C THR A 161 -2.35 1.84 10.74
N ALA A 162 -3.20 0.93 11.21
CA ALA A 162 -4.42 1.26 11.94
C ALA A 162 -4.12 1.84 13.34
N GLY A 163 -3.03 1.40 13.99
CA GLY A 163 -2.59 1.91 15.29
C GLY A 163 -1.88 3.27 15.23
N LEU A 164 -1.33 3.63 14.08
CA LEU A 164 -0.51 4.84 13.93
C LEU A 164 -1.26 6.15 14.31
N PRO A 165 -2.51 6.39 13.86
CA PRO A 165 -3.28 7.57 14.29
C PRO A 165 -3.51 7.61 15.79
N LEU A 166 -3.78 6.47 16.42
CA LEU A 166 -3.96 6.37 17.86
C LEU A 166 -2.65 6.67 18.61
N ALA A 167 -1.53 6.15 18.11
CA ALA A 167 -0.22 6.45 18.66
C ALA A 167 0.12 7.94 18.54
N ALA A 168 -0.20 8.57 17.42
CA ALA A 168 0.03 10.00 17.22
C ALA A 168 -0.78 10.86 18.18
N ILE A 169 -2.03 10.46 18.50
CA ILE A 169 -2.91 11.23 19.40
C ILE A 169 -2.56 11.01 20.87
N TYR A 170 -2.26 9.78 21.28
CA TYR A 170 -2.15 9.41 22.69
C TYR A 170 -0.72 9.26 23.21
N LEU A 171 0.26 8.96 22.35
CA LEU A 171 1.63 8.65 22.76
C LEU A 171 2.63 9.75 22.38
N ILE A 172 2.40 10.47 21.29
CA ILE A 172 3.27 11.56 20.86
C ILE A 172 2.74 12.85 21.51
N VAL A 173 3.17 13.12 22.73
CA VAL A 173 2.85 14.37 23.43
C VAL A 173 3.74 15.46 22.85
N ASP A 174 3.14 16.36 22.09
CA ASP A 174 3.83 17.58 21.66
C ASP A 174 3.94 18.54 22.85
N ASN A 175 5.13 18.68 23.40
CA ASN A 175 5.43 19.62 24.49
C ASN A 175 5.53 21.08 24.01
N GLY A 176 4.78 21.49 22.97
CA GLY A 176 4.77 22.84 22.44
C GLY A 176 5.92 23.15 21.48
N ALA A 177 6.65 22.13 20.99
CA ALA A 177 7.72 22.31 20.01
C ALA A 177 7.20 22.65 18.60
N THR A 178 5.92 22.31 18.30
CA THR A 178 5.24 22.73 17.08
C THR A 178 4.18 23.78 17.42
N ALA A 179 4.10 24.85 16.62
CA ALA A 179 3.18 25.99 16.83
C ALA A 179 1.68 25.59 16.68
N LEU A 180 1.38 24.32 16.52
CA LEU A 180 0.04 23.78 16.32
C LEU A 180 -0.40 23.04 17.60
N SER A 181 -1.54 23.41 18.16
CA SER A 181 -2.12 22.76 19.34
C SER A 181 -3.35 21.94 18.96
N GLY A 182 -3.56 20.81 19.64
CA GLY A 182 -4.76 19.98 19.50
C GLY A 182 -4.76 19.03 18.31
N ALA A 183 -5.93 18.74 17.75
CA ALA A 183 -6.11 17.74 16.68
C ALA A 183 -5.33 18.05 15.39
N ALA A 184 -5.11 19.34 15.08
CA ALA A 184 -4.32 19.75 13.92
C ALA A 184 -2.84 19.41 14.09
N ALA A 185 -2.27 19.53 15.29
CA ALA A 185 -0.89 19.13 15.59
C ALA A 185 -0.72 17.59 15.46
N ALA A 186 -1.65 16.82 16.00
CA ALA A 186 -1.63 15.36 15.87
C ALA A 186 -1.68 14.90 14.42
N LEU A 187 -2.51 15.54 13.58
CA LEU A 187 -2.60 15.23 12.14
C LEU A 187 -1.33 15.61 11.37
N SER A 188 -0.68 16.73 11.69
CA SER A 188 0.57 17.15 11.06
C SER A 188 1.72 16.20 11.43
N THR A 189 1.81 15.82 12.69
CA THR A 189 2.79 14.83 13.18
C THR A 189 2.57 13.47 12.53
N LEU A 190 1.33 13.01 12.44
CA LEU A 190 0.98 11.76 11.73
C LEU A 190 1.41 11.80 10.26
N SER A 191 1.11 12.89 9.56
CA SER A 191 1.48 13.08 8.16
C SER A 191 3.01 13.08 7.98
N LEU A 192 3.75 13.73 8.88
CA LEU A 192 5.20 13.74 8.86
C LEU A 192 5.79 12.34 9.07
N MET A 193 5.32 11.61 10.08
CA MET A 193 5.78 10.24 10.36
C MET A 193 5.47 9.31 9.20
N PHE A 194 4.28 9.42 8.63
CA PHE A 194 3.88 8.62 7.46
C PHE A 194 4.72 8.97 6.23
N ALA A 195 4.95 10.26 5.96
CA ALA A 195 5.81 10.70 4.86
C ALA A 195 7.25 10.19 5.04
N ALA A 196 7.81 10.27 6.25
CA ALA A 196 9.13 9.75 6.58
C ALA A 196 9.23 8.24 6.30
N PHE A 197 8.23 7.47 6.73
CA PHE A 197 8.15 6.03 6.46
C PHE A 197 8.11 5.72 4.95
N VAL A 198 7.26 6.41 4.20
CA VAL A 198 7.10 6.19 2.75
C VAL A 198 8.37 6.59 1.98
N VAL A 199 9.00 7.72 2.36
CA VAL A 199 10.29 8.13 1.77
C VAL A 199 11.35 7.06 2.00
N GLY A 200 11.45 6.50 3.20
CA GLY A 200 12.34 5.37 3.50
C GLY A 200 12.05 4.15 2.61
N ALA A 201 10.77 3.79 2.45
CA ALA A 201 10.35 2.68 1.62
C ALA A 201 10.69 2.89 0.13
N ILE A 202 10.52 4.11 -0.41
CA ILE A 202 10.88 4.44 -1.80
C ILE A 202 12.39 4.33 -2.01
N LEU A 203 13.18 4.97 -1.17
CA LEU A 203 14.64 5.00 -1.30
C LEU A 203 15.27 3.61 -1.20
N SER A 204 14.65 2.73 -0.42
CA SER A 204 15.16 1.37 -0.21
C SER A 204 14.90 0.40 -1.36
N GLN A 205 14.02 0.71 -2.31
CA GLN A 205 13.66 -0.21 -3.40
C GLN A 205 14.90 -0.67 -4.19
N VAL A 206 15.78 0.27 -4.54
CA VAL A 206 17.02 -0.04 -5.27
C VAL A 206 17.95 -0.91 -4.42
N ILE A 207 18.06 -0.62 -3.13
CA ILE A 207 18.92 -1.36 -2.20
C ILE A 207 18.46 -2.83 -2.12
N TRP A 208 17.17 -3.06 -1.96
CA TRP A 208 16.61 -4.42 -1.85
C TRP A 208 16.72 -5.21 -3.15
N VAL A 209 16.62 -4.55 -4.33
CA VAL A 209 16.89 -5.20 -5.62
C VAL A 209 18.33 -5.69 -5.67
N LEU A 210 19.30 -4.83 -5.34
CA LEU A 210 20.72 -5.17 -5.37
C LEU A 210 21.07 -6.28 -4.37
N LEU A 211 20.54 -6.19 -3.14
CA LEU A 211 20.77 -7.22 -2.13
C LEU A 211 20.16 -8.57 -2.54
N SER A 212 18.93 -8.57 -3.07
CA SER A 212 18.25 -9.80 -3.47
C SER A 212 18.93 -10.50 -4.64
N SER A 213 19.55 -9.72 -5.55
CA SER A 213 20.35 -10.28 -6.65
C SER A 213 21.66 -10.89 -6.18
N ARG A 214 22.25 -10.37 -5.09
CA ARG A 214 23.56 -10.81 -4.58
C ARG A 214 23.47 -11.95 -3.55
N PHE A 215 22.51 -11.88 -2.62
CA PHE A 215 22.38 -12.81 -1.49
C PHE A 215 21.21 -13.80 -1.63
N GLY A 216 20.46 -13.68 -2.72
CA GLY A 216 19.25 -14.47 -2.97
C GLY A 216 18.01 -13.87 -2.31
N LYS A 217 16.85 -14.11 -2.94
CA LYS A 217 15.57 -13.49 -2.54
C LYS A 217 15.13 -13.89 -1.14
N SER A 218 15.23 -15.17 -0.79
CA SER A 218 14.78 -15.70 0.51
C SER A 218 15.58 -15.14 1.68
N ASN A 219 16.92 -15.13 1.59
CA ASN A 219 17.79 -14.64 2.66
C ASN A 219 17.63 -13.13 2.86
N THR A 220 17.50 -12.40 1.75
CA THR A 220 17.30 -10.95 1.77
C THR A 220 15.95 -10.59 2.39
N LEU A 221 14.89 -11.35 2.08
CA LEU A 221 13.58 -11.17 2.70
C LEU A 221 13.66 -11.41 4.20
N ALA A 222 14.27 -12.52 4.62
CA ALA A 222 14.43 -12.84 6.05
C ALA A 222 15.20 -11.76 6.80
N ALA A 223 16.33 -11.28 6.23
CA ALA A 223 17.11 -10.20 6.82
C ALA A 223 16.31 -8.89 6.93
N GLY A 224 15.55 -8.53 5.89
CA GLY A 224 14.70 -7.35 5.89
C GLY A 224 13.59 -7.43 6.93
N LEU A 225 12.97 -8.59 7.11
CA LEU A 225 11.94 -8.81 8.12
C LEU A 225 12.50 -8.76 9.55
N CYS A 226 13.66 -9.35 9.79
CA CYS A 226 14.35 -9.24 11.08
C CYS A 226 14.71 -7.79 11.40
N LEU A 227 15.25 -7.05 10.43
CA LEU A 227 15.53 -5.62 10.59
C LEU A 227 14.25 -4.84 10.90
N TYR A 228 13.16 -5.12 10.19
CA TYR A 228 11.87 -4.46 10.43
C TYR A 228 11.35 -4.73 11.84
N ALA A 229 11.40 -5.97 12.31
CA ALA A 229 10.99 -6.34 13.65
C ALA A 229 11.80 -5.61 14.73
N VAL A 230 13.13 -5.54 14.58
CA VAL A 230 14.00 -4.80 15.51
C VAL A 230 13.67 -3.31 15.55
N LEU A 231 13.43 -2.71 14.37
CA LEU A 231 13.07 -1.29 14.27
C LEU A 231 11.68 -0.98 14.86
N LEU A 232 10.73 -1.91 14.76
CA LEU A 232 9.42 -1.77 15.41
C LEU A 232 9.55 -1.80 16.94
N VAL A 233 10.39 -2.68 17.49
CA VAL A 233 10.67 -2.71 18.93
C VAL A 233 11.36 -1.43 19.37
N ALA A 234 12.34 -0.95 18.60
CA ALA A 234 13.01 0.32 18.88
C ALA A 234 12.03 1.49 18.84
N LEU A 235 11.14 1.53 17.83
CA LEU A 235 10.10 2.54 17.70
C LEU A 235 9.15 2.52 18.90
N TYR A 236 8.67 1.33 19.29
CA TYR A 236 7.78 1.17 20.45
C TYR A 236 8.41 1.74 21.74
N ASN A 237 9.68 1.46 21.98
CA ASN A 237 10.39 1.97 23.16
C ASN A 237 10.68 3.47 23.08
N SER A 238 10.70 4.05 21.87
CA SER A 238 11.01 5.46 21.66
C SER A 238 9.76 6.36 21.58
N LEU A 239 8.57 5.80 21.38
CA LEU A 239 7.32 6.56 21.26
C LEU A 239 7.01 7.46 22.46
N PRO A 240 7.33 7.11 23.72
CA PRO A 240 7.13 8.01 24.86
C PRO A 240 8.12 9.20 24.90
N SER A 241 9.07 9.27 23.98
CA SER A 241 10.08 10.33 23.97
C SER A 241 9.60 11.59 23.25
N VAL A 242 10.05 12.73 23.74
CA VAL A 242 9.69 14.06 23.27
C VAL A 242 10.42 14.46 21.95
N ASN A 243 11.33 13.63 21.46
CA ASN A 243 12.18 13.98 20.33
C ASN A 243 11.55 13.53 19.00
N VAL A 244 10.72 14.40 18.42
CA VAL A 244 10.03 14.17 17.14
C VAL A 244 11.00 13.82 16.00
N THR A 245 12.19 14.44 15.99
CA THR A 245 13.20 14.18 14.95
C THR A 245 13.76 12.75 15.02
N ALA A 246 14.04 12.27 16.24
CA ALA A 246 14.52 10.90 16.42
C ALA A 246 13.45 9.87 16.03
N ILE A 247 12.19 10.14 16.36
CA ILE A 247 11.05 9.30 15.96
C ILE A 247 10.92 9.29 14.44
N ALA A 248 10.98 10.44 13.77
CA ALA A 248 10.91 10.54 12.30
C ALA A 248 12.06 9.74 11.64
N ALA A 249 13.28 9.82 12.17
CA ALA A 249 14.40 9.02 11.67
C ALA A 249 14.14 7.51 11.80
N LEU A 250 13.57 7.06 12.92
CA LEU A 250 13.17 5.65 13.09
C LEU A 250 12.07 5.25 12.10
N PHE A 251 11.12 6.14 11.76
CA PHE A 251 10.12 5.89 10.73
C PHE A 251 10.75 5.75 9.34
N VAL A 252 11.75 6.55 8.99
CA VAL A 252 12.52 6.38 7.74
C VAL A 252 13.20 5.01 7.71
N LEU A 253 13.87 4.61 8.79
CA LEU A 253 14.54 3.31 8.88
C LEU A 253 13.54 2.14 8.80
N ALA A 254 12.41 2.26 9.49
CA ALA A 254 11.32 1.28 9.41
C ALA A 254 10.74 1.19 7.98
N GLY A 255 10.61 2.31 7.30
CA GLY A 255 10.24 2.38 5.88
C GLY A 255 11.25 1.66 4.98
N ILE A 256 12.55 1.87 5.22
CA ILE A 256 13.62 1.16 4.51
C ILE A 256 13.46 -0.35 4.67
N ALA A 257 13.29 -0.84 5.89
CA ALA A 257 13.10 -2.25 6.15
C ALA A 257 11.81 -2.81 5.52
N ASN A 258 10.71 -2.04 5.56
CA ASN A 258 9.43 -2.41 4.94
C ASN A 258 9.52 -2.57 3.42
N GLY A 259 10.44 -1.85 2.75
CA GLY A 259 10.66 -1.99 1.31
C GLY A 259 11.00 -3.42 0.88
N SER A 260 11.68 -4.21 1.73
CA SER A 260 11.98 -5.63 1.47
C SER A 260 10.71 -6.46 1.32
N TYR A 261 9.75 -6.25 2.21
CA TYR A 261 8.45 -6.92 2.19
C TYR A 261 7.60 -6.52 0.97
N GLN A 262 7.62 -5.25 0.59
CA GLN A 262 6.81 -4.78 -0.54
C GLN A 262 7.27 -5.35 -1.88
N GLN A 263 8.57 -5.60 -2.05
CA GLN A 263 9.14 -5.93 -3.35
C GLN A 263 9.48 -7.40 -3.53
N ILE A 264 10.16 -8.02 -2.56
CA ILE A 264 10.76 -9.34 -2.72
C ILE A 264 9.70 -10.45 -2.92
N PRO A 265 8.59 -10.53 -2.16
CA PRO A 265 7.58 -11.55 -2.37
C PRO A 265 6.96 -11.50 -3.78
N TRP A 266 6.71 -10.29 -4.31
CA TRP A 266 6.19 -10.14 -5.67
C TRP A 266 7.16 -10.63 -6.73
N ALA A 267 8.47 -10.48 -6.49
CA ALA A 267 9.51 -11.03 -7.37
C ALA A 267 9.68 -12.55 -7.22
N MET A 268 9.24 -13.14 -6.10
CA MET A 268 9.32 -14.59 -5.86
C MET A 268 8.12 -15.36 -6.43
N TYR A 269 6.93 -14.74 -6.54
CA TYR A 269 5.74 -15.42 -7.07
C TYR A 269 5.96 -16.07 -8.43
N PRO A 270 6.54 -15.42 -9.44
CA PRO A 270 6.78 -16.05 -10.74
C PRO A 270 7.80 -17.19 -10.71
N ASP A 271 8.72 -17.19 -9.73
CA ASP A 271 9.76 -18.24 -9.61
C ASP A 271 9.19 -19.55 -9.03
N LEU A 272 8.01 -19.48 -8.41
CA LEU A 272 7.37 -20.62 -7.76
C LEU A 272 6.20 -21.22 -8.55
N MET A 273 5.80 -20.56 -9.66
CA MET A 273 4.77 -21.03 -10.59
C MET A 273 5.40 -21.78 -11.77
#